data_a61f6a22123d2f0071de21d560fde108
#
_entry.id   a61f6a22123d2f0071de21d560fde108
#
_cell.length_a   1.000
_cell.length_b   1.000
_cell.length_c   1.000
_cell.angle_alpha   90.00
_cell.angle_beta   90.00
_cell.angle_gamma   90.00
#
_symmetry.space_group_name_H-M   'P 1'
#
loop_
_entity.id
_entity.type
_entity.pdbx_description
1 polymer ?
#
loop_
_entity_poly.entity_id
_entity_poly.type
_entity_poly.pdbx_seq_one_letter_code
_entity_poly.pdbx_strand_id
1 'polypeptide(L)'
;MAFHFVKPAGFHYQAGQSIDLTLLNPPETDAEGNTRTFTLASAPYDSDLMITTRMRDTAFKRVMGKASLGLEVKLDGPSGSFVLHRKAERPAVFLAGGIGITPFLSIVRQAVHNKTAHQLYLFYSNRRPEDAAFMEVLTEAAKTNSNFRLIPTMTHTEDSHREWGGETGYIDKSMLMRYLPTIQGPIYYLAGPPAMVAAMRSILADSGADEDDIRTEEFSGY
;
A
#
# COMPACT_ATOMS: atom_id res chain seq x y z
N MET A 1 -5.86 11.23 3.41
CA MET A 1 -5.17 12.51 3.05
C MET A 1 -3.76 12.18 2.61
N ALA A 2 -3.27 12.84 1.56
CA ALA A 2 -1.89 12.73 1.10
C ALA A 2 -1.11 13.98 1.54
N PHE A 3 0.16 13.79 1.90
CA PHE A 3 1.10 14.85 2.26
C PHE A 3 2.32 14.73 1.37
N HIS A 4 2.73 15.86 0.81
CA HIS A 4 3.86 15.95 -0.10
C HIS A 4 5.01 16.73 0.56
N PHE A 5 6.22 16.22 0.41
CA PHE A 5 7.42 16.80 0.97
C PHE A 5 8.46 16.99 -0.12
N VAL A 6 9.25 18.04 0.03
CA VAL A 6 10.43 18.22 -0.81
C VAL A 6 11.35 17.03 -0.64
N LYS A 7 11.69 16.36 -1.74
CA LYS A 7 12.65 15.26 -1.71
C LYS A 7 14.06 15.83 -1.50
N PRO A 8 14.76 15.44 -0.42
CA PRO A 8 16.11 15.94 -0.19
C PRO A 8 17.07 15.54 -1.31
N ALA A 9 18.01 16.41 -1.63
CA ALA A 9 19.05 16.09 -2.60
C ALA A 9 19.84 14.85 -2.17
N GLY A 10 20.01 13.89 -3.07
CA GLY A 10 20.68 12.63 -2.78
C GLY A 10 19.84 11.61 -2.00
N PHE A 11 18.57 11.88 -1.73
CA PHE A 11 17.69 10.90 -1.10
C PHE A 11 17.25 9.84 -2.11
N HIS A 12 17.71 8.61 -1.90
CA HIS A 12 17.38 7.45 -2.73
C HIS A 12 16.68 6.39 -1.89
N TYR A 13 15.66 5.76 -2.44
CA TYR A 13 14.93 4.68 -1.80
C TYR A 13 14.43 3.65 -2.83
N GLN A 14 14.03 2.49 -2.35
CA GLN A 14 13.35 1.48 -3.16
C GLN A 14 11.84 1.58 -2.92
N ALA A 15 11.05 1.41 -3.99
CA ALA A 15 9.60 1.39 -3.89
C ALA A 15 9.11 0.36 -2.86
N GLY A 16 8.24 0.78 -1.95
CA GLY A 16 7.74 -0.01 -0.83
C GLY A 16 8.44 0.27 0.49
N GLN A 17 9.57 1.00 0.51
CA GLN A 17 10.23 1.41 1.76
C GLN A 17 9.47 2.51 2.50
N SER A 18 9.78 2.65 3.78
CA SER A 18 9.20 3.61 4.73
C SER A 18 10.23 4.62 5.24
N ILE A 19 9.71 5.66 5.87
CA ILE A 19 10.46 6.68 6.61
C ILE A 19 9.81 6.88 7.98
N ASP A 20 10.60 7.32 8.94
CA ASP A 20 10.10 7.92 10.17
C ASP A 20 10.00 9.44 9.99
N LEU A 21 8.78 9.95 10.12
CA LEU A 21 8.46 11.37 10.06
C LEU A 21 8.32 11.92 11.47
N THR A 22 9.14 12.90 11.83
CA THR A 22 9.09 13.59 13.12
C THR A 22 8.63 15.02 12.94
N LEU A 23 7.55 15.39 13.66
CA LEU A 23 7.11 16.79 13.77
C LEU A 23 8.05 17.57 14.69
N LEU A 24 8.58 18.68 14.19
CA LEU A 24 9.47 19.54 14.98
C LEU A 24 8.63 20.52 15.83
N ASN A 25 8.83 20.49 17.15
CA ASN A 25 8.14 21.37 18.11
C ASN A 25 6.61 21.48 17.87
N PRO A 26 5.87 20.37 17.75
CA PRO A 26 4.44 20.43 17.48
C PRO A 26 3.70 21.10 18.63
N PRO A 27 2.57 21.81 18.36
CA PRO A 27 1.80 22.48 19.39
C PRO A 27 1.10 21.53 20.36
N GLU A 28 0.96 20.27 19.99
CA GLU A 28 0.40 19.19 20.82
C GLU A 28 1.10 17.86 20.51
N THR A 29 1.17 17.00 21.52
CA THR A 29 1.66 15.61 21.41
C THR A 29 0.77 14.68 22.22
N ASP A 30 0.88 13.38 21.98
CA ASP A 30 0.22 12.33 22.75
C ASP A 30 1.27 11.33 23.30
N ALA A 31 0.80 10.28 23.96
CA ALA A 31 1.68 9.26 24.55
C ALA A 31 2.56 8.52 23.52
N GLU A 32 2.17 8.54 22.24
CA GLU A 32 2.97 7.97 21.15
C GLU A 32 4.06 8.93 20.64
N GLY A 33 4.12 10.16 21.15
CA GLY A 33 5.09 11.18 20.80
C GLY A 33 4.84 11.82 19.43
N ASN A 34 5.90 12.41 18.87
CA ASN A 34 5.86 13.24 17.67
C ASN A 34 6.47 12.57 16.42
N THR A 35 6.77 11.28 16.47
CA THR A 35 7.33 10.50 15.34
C THR A 35 6.37 9.39 14.94
N ARG A 36 6.19 9.20 13.62
CA ARG A 36 5.41 8.09 13.05
C ARG A 36 6.10 7.54 11.82
N THR A 37 6.05 6.23 11.66
CA THR A 37 6.52 5.55 10.46
C THR A 37 5.45 5.60 9.37
N PHE A 38 5.86 5.95 8.16
CA PHE A 38 5.01 5.95 6.98
C PHE A 38 5.71 5.31 5.79
N THR A 39 5.00 4.44 5.09
CA THR A 39 5.45 3.96 3.79
C THR A 39 5.40 5.09 2.78
N LEU A 40 6.45 5.21 1.97
CA LEU A 40 6.49 6.16 0.86
C LEU A 40 5.54 5.70 -0.24
N ALA A 41 4.47 6.45 -0.44
CA ALA A 41 3.47 6.20 -1.48
C ALA A 41 3.90 6.75 -2.85
N SER A 42 4.82 7.74 -2.87
CA SER A 42 5.52 8.16 -4.09
C SER A 42 6.39 7.04 -4.66
N ALA A 43 6.64 7.07 -5.97
CA ALA A 43 7.62 6.20 -6.57
C ALA A 43 9.03 6.83 -6.52
N PRO A 44 10.11 6.03 -6.49
CA PRO A 44 11.49 6.56 -6.46
C PRO A 44 11.85 7.58 -7.53
N TYR A 45 11.20 7.53 -8.69
CA TYR A 45 11.42 8.49 -9.78
C TYR A 45 10.70 9.84 -9.60
N ASP A 46 9.77 9.94 -8.64
CA ASP A 46 9.04 11.19 -8.38
C ASP A 46 9.99 12.27 -7.85
N SER A 47 9.67 13.52 -8.15
CA SER A 47 10.43 14.69 -7.70
C SER A 47 10.20 15.06 -6.24
N ASP A 48 9.12 14.54 -5.64
CA ASP A 48 8.72 14.75 -4.26
C ASP A 48 8.56 13.41 -3.52
N LEU A 49 8.44 13.48 -2.21
CA LEU A 49 8.06 12.35 -1.36
C LEU A 49 6.60 12.50 -0.99
N MET A 50 5.83 11.44 -1.12
CA MET A 50 4.42 11.41 -0.72
C MET A 50 4.20 10.32 0.33
N ILE A 51 3.57 10.70 1.43
CA ILE A 51 2.96 9.77 2.37
C ILE A 51 1.43 9.92 2.33
N THR A 52 0.72 8.84 2.64
CA THR A 52 -0.74 8.89 2.70
C THR A 52 -1.24 8.17 3.94
N THR A 53 -2.17 8.80 4.65
CA THR A 53 -2.76 8.24 5.86
C THR A 53 -4.26 8.52 5.95
N ARG A 54 -4.98 7.64 6.66
CA ARG A 54 -6.34 7.94 7.12
C ARG A 54 -6.26 8.94 8.27
N MET A 55 -6.99 10.03 8.16
CA MET A 55 -7.09 11.02 9.23
C MET A 55 -7.90 10.42 10.39
N ARG A 56 -7.33 10.47 11.58
CA ARG A 56 -7.94 10.08 12.85
C ARG A 56 -7.65 11.11 13.89
N ASP A 57 -8.36 11.07 14.99
CA ASP A 57 -8.21 12.02 16.10
C ASP A 57 -7.02 11.61 17.01
N THR A 58 -5.80 11.76 16.48
CA THR A 58 -4.53 11.69 17.24
C THR A 58 -3.83 13.03 17.15
N ALA A 59 -3.04 13.40 18.15
CA ALA A 59 -2.31 14.66 18.17
C ALA A 59 -1.47 14.85 16.90
N PHE A 60 -0.71 13.83 16.52
CA PHE A 60 0.12 13.85 15.31
C PHE A 60 -0.71 14.17 14.04
N LYS A 61 -1.84 13.48 13.84
CA LYS A 61 -2.68 13.67 12.64
C LYS A 61 -3.44 15.00 12.65
N ARG A 62 -3.84 15.51 13.84
CA ARG A 62 -4.43 16.84 13.96
C ARG A 62 -3.43 17.93 13.57
N VAL A 63 -2.18 17.83 14.05
CA VAL A 63 -1.10 18.78 13.69
C VAL A 63 -0.84 18.74 12.19
N MET A 64 -0.65 17.55 11.62
CA MET A 64 -0.45 17.39 10.18
C MET A 64 -1.61 17.93 9.35
N GLY A 65 -2.85 17.65 9.76
CA GLY A 65 -4.06 18.09 9.03
C GLY A 65 -4.30 19.60 9.04
N LYS A 66 -3.72 20.31 10.03
CA LYS A 66 -3.80 21.78 10.16
C LYS A 66 -2.52 22.49 9.71
N ALA A 67 -1.51 21.73 9.29
CA ALA A 67 -0.21 22.28 8.93
C ALA A 67 -0.30 23.21 7.72
N SER A 68 0.36 24.34 7.80
CA SER A 68 0.57 25.24 6.66
C SER A 68 1.62 24.67 5.72
N LEU A 69 1.55 25.05 4.45
CA LEU A 69 2.61 24.75 3.50
C LEU A 69 3.94 25.31 4.01
N GLY A 70 5.01 24.51 3.87
CA GLY A 70 6.34 24.88 4.35
C GLY A 70 6.63 24.47 5.81
N LEU A 71 5.74 23.67 6.44
CA LEU A 71 6.07 23.06 7.74
C LEU A 71 7.33 22.20 7.60
N GLU A 72 8.32 22.51 8.43
CA GLU A 72 9.55 21.73 8.52
C GLU A 72 9.33 20.47 9.37
N VAL A 73 9.81 19.34 8.85
CA VAL A 73 9.76 18.04 9.50
C VAL A 73 11.13 17.36 9.40
N LYS A 74 11.41 16.45 10.32
CA LYS A 74 12.58 15.57 10.20
C LYS A 74 12.16 14.25 9.57
N LEU A 75 12.95 13.76 8.62
CA LEU A 75 12.80 12.46 8.00
C LEU A 75 14.01 11.60 8.33
N ASP A 76 13.77 10.42 8.89
CA ASP A 76 14.77 9.39 9.10
C ASP A 76 14.42 8.18 8.20
N GLY A 77 15.41 7.63 7.51
CA GLY A 77 15.25 6.53 6.57
C GLY A 77 16.01 6.76 5.26
N PRO A 78 15.69 6.02 4.16
CA PRO A 78 14.63 5.02 4.06
C PRO A 78 14.93 3.74 4.82
N SER A 79 13.89 3.02 5.23
CA SER A 79 13.99 1.75 5.94
C SER A 79 13.00 0.71 5.40
N GLY A 80 13.16 -0.54 5.83
CA GLY A 80 12.26 -1.63 5.47
C GLY A 80 12.72 -2.47 4.26
N SER A 81 12.27 -3.72 4.27
CA SER A 81 12.56 -4.74 3.24
C SER A 81 11.33 -5.13 2.39
N PHE A 82 10.23 -4.40 2.55
CA PHE A 82 8.98 -4.66 1.84
C PHE A 82 9.04 -4.11 0.40
N VAL A 83 9.98 -4.66 -0.38
CA VAL A 83 10.28 -4.23 -1.75
C VAL A 83 10.03 -5.37 -2.74
N LEU A 84 9.78 -5.03 -4.01
CA LEU A 84 9.59 -6.03 -5.06
C LEU A 84 10.82 -6.94 -5.15
N HIS A 85 10.59 -8.25 -5.18
CA HIS A 85 11.65 -9.24 -5.34
C HIS A 85 12.33 -9.15 -6.72
N ARG A 86 13.51 -9.74 -6.84
CA ARG A 86 14.31 -9.68 -8.09
C ARG A 86 14.02 -10.82 -9.08
N LYS A 87 13.27 -11.85 -8.66
CA LYS A 87 12.95 -13.04 -9.47
C LYS A 87 11.78 -12.75 -10.39
N ALA A 88 12.04 -12.14 -11.55
CA ALA A 88 10.98 -11.69 -12.47
C ALA A 88 10.14 -12.84 -13.07
N GLU A 89 10.68 -14.06 -13.06
CA GLU A 89 9.99 -15.29 -13.47
C GLU A 89 8.90 -15.74 -12.48
N ARG A 90 8.92 -15.22 -11.25
CA ARG A 90 7.89 -15.48 -10.25
C ARG A 90 6.92 -14.31 -10.19
N PRO A 91 5.60 -14.54 -10.25
CA PRO A 91 4.62 -13.48 -10.06
C PRO A 91 4.73 -12.83 -8.68
N ALA A 92 4.46 -11.53 -8.60
CA ALA A 92 4.22 -10.82 -7.34
C ALA A 92 2.72 -10.63 -7.14
N VAL A 93 2.20 -11.11 -6.02
CA VAL A 93 0.78 -11.01 -5.66
C VAL A 93 0.65 -10.10 -4.44
N PHE A 94 0.02 -8.97 -4.64
CA PHE A 94 -0.21 -7.94 -3.63
C PHE A 94 -1.63 -8.06 -3.08
N LEU A 95 -1.78 -8.17 -1.77
CA LEU A 95 -3.06 -8.21 -1.06
C LEU A 95 -3.16 -6.96 -0.17
N ALA A 96 -3.90 -5.97 -0.63
CA ALA A 96 -4.00 -4.66 0.00
C ALA A 96 -5.34 -4.47 0.71
N GLY A 97 -5.32 -3.97 1.94
CA GLY A 97 -6.50 -3.50 2.66
C GLY A 97 -6.47 -2.00 2.93
N GLY A 98 -7.43 -1.25 2.40
CA GLY A 98 -7.56 0.17 2.66
C GLY A 98 -6.28 0.96 2.40
N ILE A 99 -5.74 1.65 3.45
CA ILE A 99 -4.52 2.45 3.31
C ILE A 99 -3.24 1.61 3.15
N GLY A 100 -3.30 0.29 3.38
CA GLY A 100 -2.22 -0.65 3.03
C GLY A 100 -1.89 -0.71 1.54
N ILE A 101 -2.59 0.07 0.72
CA ILE A 101 -2.26 0.28 -0.70
C ILE A 101 -0.94 1.05 -0.89
N THR A 102 -0.46 1.80 0.09
CA THR A 102 0.66 2.73 -0.08
C THR A 102 1.96 2.08 -0.58
N PRO A 103 2.48 0.96 -0.03
CA PRO A 103 3.65 0.30 -0.58
C PRO A 103 3.42 -0.20 -2.01
N PHE A 104 2.24 -0.73 -2.29
CA PHE A 104 1.92 -1.26 -3.61
C PHE A 104 1.76 -0.18 -4.67
N LEU A 105 1.21 0.99 -4.31
CA LEU A 105 1.17 2.13 -5.21
C LEU A 105 2.57 2.52 -5.68
N SER A 106 3.52 2.65 -4.74
CA SER A 106 4.92 2.96 -5.04
C SER A 106 5.55 1.87 -5.93
N ILE A 107 5.37 0.58 -5.56
CA ILE A 107 5.94 -0.56 -6.30
C ILE A 107 5.35 -0.65 -7.71
N VAL A 108 4.03 -0.56 -7.87
CA VAL A 108 3.37 -0.65 -9.19
C VAL A 108 3.81 0.50 -10.08
N ARG A 109 3.80 1.74 -9.58
CA ARG A 109 4.25 2.90 -10.35
C ARG A 109 5.69 2.77 -10.81
N GLN A 110 6.59 2.33 -9.92
CA GLN A 110 8.00 2.10 -10.25
C GLN A 110 8.16 0.95 -11.27
N ALA A 111 7.41 -0.13 -11.11
CA ALA A 111 7.45 -1.26 -12.04
C ALA A 111 6.97 -0.88 -13.45
N VAL A 112 5.91 -0.09 -13.56
CA VAL A 112 5.42 0.46 -14.84
C VAL A 112 6.47 1.37 -15.48
N HIS A 113 7.03 2.30 -14.70
CA HIS A 113 8.08 3.22 -15.17
C HIS A 113 9.29 2.46 -15.70
N ASN A 114 9.76 1.44 -15.00
CA ASN A 114 10.91 0.62 -15.35
C ASN A 114 10.60 -0.45 -16.40
N LYS A 115 9.33 -0.65 -16.77
CA LYS A 115 8.87 -1.71 -17.66
C LYS A 115 9.37 -3.09 -17.20
N THR A 116 9.23 -3.38 -15.92
CA THR A 116 9.70 -4.66 -15.35
C THR A 116 8.97 -5.84 -15.95
N ALA A 117 9.66 -7.00 -16.05
CA ALA A 117 9.08 -8.21 -16.63
C ALA A 117 8.18 -8.99 -15.65
N HIS A 118 8.07 -8.55 -14.39
CA HIS A 118 7.24 -9.22 -13.38
C HIS A 118 5.76 -9.22 -13.77
N GLN A 119 5.10 -10.35 -13.57
CA GLN A 119 3.64 -10.42 -13.54
C GLN A 119 3.17 -9.93 -12.17
N LEU A 120 2.40 -8.85 -12.13
CA LEU A 120 1.93 -8.18 -10.91
C LEU A 120 0.42 -8.33 -10.80
N TYR A 121 -0.06 -8.86 -9.69
CA TYR A 121 -1.48 -8.97 -9.36
C TYR A 121 -1.74 -8.15 -8.09
N LEU A 122 -2.70 -7.23 -8.12
CA LEU A 122 -3.09 -6.45 -6.96
C LEU A 122 -4.56 -6.70 -6.63
N PHE A 123 -4.82 -7.46 -5.58
CA PHE A 123 -6.12 -7.59 -4.95
C PHE A 123 -6.26 -6.46 -3.94
N TYR A 124 -7.19 -5.55 -4.18
CA TYR A 124 -7.34 -4.34 -3.38
C TYR A 124 -8.70 -4.27 -2.71
N SER A 125 -8.76 -4.62 -1.42
CA SER A 125 -9.97 -4.67 -0.63
C SER A 125 -10.25 -3.34 0.07
N ASN A 126 -11.47 -2.85 -0.11
CA ASN A 126 -12.01 -1.69 0.60
C ASN A 126 -13.44 -1.97 1.06
N ARG A 127 -13.99 -1.12 1.90
CA ARG A 127 -15.41 -1.23 2.27
C ARG A 127 -16.30 -0.79 1.12
N ARG A 128 -16.05 0.39 0.56
CA ARG A 128 -16.83 1.03 -0.50
C ARG A 128 -15.90 1.61 -1.57
N PRO A 129 -16.37 1.81 -2.79
CA PRO A 129 -15.61 2.43 -3.87
C PRO A 129 -14.99 3.79 -3.49
N GLU A 130 -15.72 4.62 -2.75
CA GLU A 130 -15.27 5.94 -2.27
C GLU A 130 -14.14 5.87 -1.23
N ASP A 131 -13.95 4.72 -0.57
CA ASP A 131 -12.86 4.48 0.38
C ASP A 131 -11.56 4.04 -0.30
N ALA A 132 -11.62 3.67 -1.59
CA ALA A 132 -10.50 3.13 -2.34
C ALA A 132 -9.60 4.25 -2.88
N ALA A 133 -8.52 4.54 -2.14
CA ALA A 133 -7.56 5.54 -2.56
C ALA A 133 -6.80 5.10 -3.84
N PHE A 134 -6.46 6.08 -4.69
CA PHE A 134 -5.60 5.90 -5.88
C PHE A 134 -6.17 4.96 -6.97
N MET A 135 -7.47 4.68 -6.96
CA MET A 135 -8.09 3.80 -7.97
C MET A 135 -7.84 4.25 -9.40
N GLU A 136 -7.90 5.56 -9.68
CA GLU A 136 -7.68 6.10 -11.02
C GLU A 136 -6.25 5.82 -11.49
N VAL A 137 -5.25 6.08 -10.63
CA VAL A 137 -3.82 5.85 -10.94
C VAL A 137 -3.55 4.36 -11.17
N LEU A 138 -4.12 3.48 -10.34
CA LEU A 138 -3.95 2.03 -10.47
C LEU A 138 -4.67 1.48 -11.72
N THR A 139 -5.84 2.03 -12.03
CA THR A 139 -6.59 1.65 -13.25
C THR A 139 -5.82 2.06 -14.51
N GLU A 140 -5.21 3.25 -14.52
CA GLU A 140 -4.39 3.70 -15.64
C GLU A 140 -3.12 2.86 -15.78
N ALA A 141 -2.49 2.50 -14.67
CA ALA A 141 -1.35 1.57 -14.66
C ALA A 141 -1.73 0.21 -15.26
N ALA A 142 -2.92 -0.32 -14.96
CA ALA A 142 -3.39 -1.60 -15.51
C ALA A 142 -3.71 -1.53 -17.01
N LYS A 143 -4.13 -0.36 -17.52
CA LYS A 143 -4.33 -0.17 -18.96
C LYS A 143 -3.02 -0.08 -19.75
N THR A 144 -2.01 0.53 -19.14
CA THR A 144 -0.73 0.82 -19.82
C THR A 144 0.31 -0.28 -19.66
N ASN A 145 0.14 -1.20 -18.71
CA ASN A 145 1.05 -2.32 -18.45
C ASN A 145 0.31 -3.66 -18.45
N SER A 146 0.47 -4.43 -19.51
CA SER A 146 -0.15 -5.76 -19.65
C SER A 146 0.31 -6.79 -18.61
N ASN A 147 1.43 -6.54 -17.93
CA ASN A 147 1.94 -7.37 -16.85
C ASN A 147 1.34 -7.01 -15.48
N PHE A 148 0.52 -5.97 -15.39
CA PHE A 148 -0.15 -5.57 -14.16
C PHE A 148 -1.66 -5.80 -14.24
N ARG A 149 -2.20 -6.55 -13.28
CA ARG A 149 -3.62 -6.81 -13.14
C ARG A 149 -4.14 -6.26 -11.82
N LEU A 150 -5.12 -5.36 -11.91
CA LEU A 150 -5.82 -4.78 -10.75
C LEU A 150 -7.14 -5.54 -10.52
N ILE A 151 -7.33 -6.05 -9.30
CA ILE A 151 -8.53 -6.77 -8.87
C ILE A 151 -9.08 -6.08 -7.61
N PRO A 152 -9.86 -5.01 -7.75
CA PRO A 152 -10.48 -4.35 -6.60
C PRO A 152 -11.73 -5.09 -6.15
N THR A 153 -11.91 -5.21 -4.83
CA THR A 153 -13.11 -5.82 -4.21
C THR A 153 -13.66 -4.93 -3.12
N MET A 154 -15.01 -4.88 -3.03
CA MET A 154 -15.72 -4.08 -2.02
C MET A 154 -16.51 -4.97 -1.09
N THR A 155 -16.38 -4.73 0.24
CA THR A 155 -16.99 -5.58 1.26
C THR A 155 -18.34 -5.07 1.76
N HIS A 156 -18.70 -3.80 1.49
CA HIS A 156 -19.93 -3.15 1.95
C HIS A 156 -20.45 -2.22 0.84
N THR A 157 -20.85 -2.81 -0.29
CA THR A 157 -21.37 -2.05 -1.43
C THR A 157 -22.75 -1.44 -1.15
N GLU A 158 -23.51 -2.03 -0.25
CA GLU A 158 -24.80 -1.57 0.22
C GLU A 158 -24.74 -0.18 0.90
N ASP A 159 -23.60 0.16 1.48
CA ASP A 159 -23.36 1.44 2.13
C ASP A 159 -22.82 2.52 1.17
N SER A 160 -22.65 2.19 -0.11
CA SER A 160 -22.03 3.07 -1.10
C SER A 160 -23.07 3.95 -1.82
N HIS A 161 -22.65 5.18 -2.15
CA HIS A 161 -23.38 6.07 -3.05
C HIS A 161 -22.95 5.91 -4.52
N ARG A 162 -22.00 5.04 -4.80
CA ARG A 162 -21.48 4.75 -6.14
C ARG A 162 -21.83 3.32 -6.54
N GLU A 163 -22.22 3.15 -7.79
CA GLU A 163 -22.37 1.81 -8.36
C GLU A 163 -21.04 1.08 -8.42
N TRP A 164 -21.08 -0.22 -8.15
CA TRP A 164 -19.92 -1.09 -8.19
C TRP A 164 -20.17 -2.32 -9.04
N GLY A 165 -19.41 -2.50 -10.11
CA GLY A 165 -19.51 -3.64 -11.03
C GLY A 165 -18.33 -4.62 -10.96
N GLY A 166 -17.43 -4.46 -9.96
CA GLY A 166 -16.28 -5.33 -9.75
C GLY A 166 -16.55 -6.47 -8.75
N GLU A 167 -15.47 -7.05 -8.22
CA GLU A 167 -15.56 -8.08 -7.18
C GLU A 167 -16.19 -7.56 -5.89
N THR A 168 -16.90 -8.42 -5.17
CA THR A 168 -17.52 -8.12 -3.87
C THR A 168 -17.12 -9.14 -2.82
N GLY A 169 -17.16 -8.72 -1.56
CA GLY A 169 -16.79 -9.54 -0.41
C GLY A 169 -15.31 -9.49 -0.07
N TYR A 170 -14.92 -10.31 0.89
CA TYR A 170 -13.53 -10.43 1.32
C TYR A 170 -12.72 -11.21 0.29
N ILE A 171 -11.41 -10.91 0.22
CA ILE A 171 -10.48 -11.74 -0.54
C ILE A 171 -10.45 -13.12 0.12
N ASP A 172 -10.72 -14.15 -0.66
CA ASP A 172 -10.71 -15.54 -0.24
C ASP A 172 -9.96 -16.43 -1.25
N LYS A 173 -9.79 -17.71 -0.92
CA LYS A 173 -9.16 -18.69 -1.81
C LYS A 173 -9.83 -18.75 -3.17
N SER A 174 -11.16 -18.70 -3.22
CA SER A 174 -11.93 -18.76 -4.48
C SER A 174 -11.63 -17.56 -5.36
N MET A 175 -11.59 -16.36 -4.78
CA MET A 175 -11.21 -15.13 -5.50
C MET A 175 -9.77 -15.23 -6.02
N LEU A 176 -8.81 -15.67 -5.20
CA LEU A 176 -7.43 -15.84 -5.64
C LEU A 176 -7.33 -16.80 -6.83
N MET A 177 -8.01 -17.95 -6.76
CA MET A 177 -7.99 -18.97 -7.82
C MET A 177 -8.69 -18.54 -9.12
N ARG A 178 -9.59 -17.54 -9.10
CA ARG A 178 -10.17 -16.99 -10.33
C ARG A 178 -9.17 -16.19 -11.16
N TYR A 179 -8.18 -15.62 -10.51
CA TYR A 179 -7.25 -14.67 -11.14
C TYR A 179 -5.82 -15.16 -11.24
N LEU A 180 -5.42 -16.07 -10.36
CA LEU A 180 -4.07 -16.64 -10.34
C LEU A 180 -4.07 -18.03 -10.99
N PRO A 181 -3.09 -18.35 -11.84
CA PRO A 181 -2.97 -19.69 -12.43
C PRO A 181 -2.66 -20.76 -11.37
N THR A 182 -1.98 -20.37 -10.29
CA THR A 182 -1.66 -21.23 -9.15
C THR A 182 -1.43 -20.36 -7.91
N ILE A 183 -1.67 -20.94 -6.72
CA ILE A 183 -1.32 -20.31 -5.44
C ILE A 183 0.13 -20.64 -5.06
N GLN A 184 0.66 -21.76 -5.50
CA GLN A 184 2.05 -22.13 -5.27
C GLN A 184 2.95 -21.44 -6.30
N GLY A 185 4.09 -20.88 -5.83
CA GLY A 185 5.10 -20.28 -6.70
C GLY A 185 5.16 -18.75 -6.74
N PRO A 186 4.04 -17.99 -6.71
CA PRO A 186 4.11 -16.54 -6.53
C PRO A 186 4.78 -16.12 -5.22
N ILE A 187 5.29 -14.88 -5.17
CA ILE A 187 5.68 -14.22 -3.92
C ILE A 187 4.56 -13.27 -3.52
N TYR A 188 4.08 -13.44 -2.29
CA TYR A 188 2.95 -12.70 -1.75
C TYR A 188 3.40 -11.54 -0.88
N TYR A 189 2.67 -10.44 -0.97
CA TYR A 189 2.87 -9.23 -0.18
C TYR A 189 1.53 -8.82 0.40
N LEU A 190 1.43 -8.81 1.71
CA LEU A 190 0.21 -8.50 2.44
C LEU A 190 0.39 -7.18 3.17
N ALA A 191 -0.47 -6.19 2.92
CA ALA A 191 -0.42 -4.92 3.63
C ALA A 191 -1.82 -4.40 3.94
N GLY A 192 -2.07 -4.10 5.21
CA GLY A 192 -3.38 -3.64 5.66
C GLY A 192 -3.63 -3.84 7.15
N PRO A 193 -4.90 -3.87 7.58
CA PRO A 193 -5.27 -4.13 8.96
C PRO A 193 -4.72 -5.46 9.45
N PRO A 194 -4.23 -5.57 10.71
CA PRO A 194 -3.67 -6.80 11.26
C PRO A 194 -4.57 -8.03 11.09
N ALA A 195 -5.88 -7.86 11.33
CA ALA A 195 -6.85 -8.97 11.15
C ALA A 195 -6.93 -9.47 9.70
N MET A 196 -6.83 -8.57 8.71
CA MET A 196 -6.79 -8.95 7.29
C MET A 196 -5.48 -9.67 6.97
N VAL A 197 -4.34 -9.14 7.40
CA VAL A 197 -3.03 -9.74 7.16
C VAL A 197 -2.99 -11.17 7.73
N ALA A 198 -3.45 -11.37 8.97
CA ALA A 198 -3.52 -12.68 9.60
C ALA A 198 -4.43 -13.65 8.83
N ALA A 199 -5.63 -13.20 8.43
CA ALA A 199 -6.57 -14.03 7.66
C ALA A 199 -6.00 -14.43 6.30
N MET A 200 -5.38 -13.49 5.57
CA MET A 200 -4.77 -13.77 4.27
C MET A 200 -3.59 -14.73 4.39
N ARG A 201 -2.75 -14.57 5.41
CA ARG A 201 -1.63 -15.49 5.69
C ARG A 201 -2.14 -16.92 5.91
N SER A 202 -3.19 -17.10 6.73
CA SER A 202 -3.80 -18.42 6.96
C SER A 202 -4.34 -19.02 5.64
N ILE A 203 -5.12 -18.25 4.86
CA ILE A 203 -5.66 -18.72 3.58
C ILE A 203 -4.56 -19.17 2.62
N LEU A 204 -3.45 -18.42 2.53
CA LEU A 204 -2.33 -18.77 1.65
C LEU A 204 -1.61 -20.04 2.13
N ALA A 205 -1.29 -20.14 3.43
CA ALA A 205 -0.66 -21.31 4.03
C ALA A 205 -1.52 -22.57 3.85
N ASP A 206 -2.83 -22.49 4.18
CA ASP A 206 -3.80 -23.57 3.99
C ASP A 206 -4.00 -23.97 2.50
N SER A 207 -3.61 -23.09 1.59
CA SER A 207 -3.65 -23.33 0.14
C SER A 207 -2.32 -23.81 -0.45
N GLY A 208 -1.30 -24.00 0.39
CA GLY A 208 -0.01 -24.55 0.01
C GLY A 208 1.00 -23.52 -0.50
N ALA A 209 0.81 -22.22 -0.22
CA ALA A 209 1.86 -21.24 -0.40
C ALA A 209 2.98 -21.47 0.64
N ASP A 210 4.24 -21.29 0.21
CA ASP A 210 5.38 -21.36 1.12
C ASP A 210 5.38 -20.13 2.04
N GLU A 211 5.53 -20.33 3.34
CA GLU A 211 5.57 -19.23 4.31
C GLU A 211 6.73 -18.26 4.06
N ASP A 212 7.86 -18.74 3.57
CA ASP A 212 9.03 -17.91 3.22
C ASP A 212 8.76 -16.98 2.02
N ASP A 213 7.73 -17.28 1.25
CA ASP A 213 7.26 -16.47 0.13
C ASP A 213 6.17 -15.45 0.53
N ILE A 214 5.78 -15.38 1.81
CA ILE A 214 4.75 -14.46 2.31
C ILE A 214 5.42 -13.34 3.10
N ARG A 215 5.35 -12.12 2.57
CA ARG A 215 5.85 -10.89 3.18
C ARG A 215 4.68 -10.08 3.72
N THR A 216 4.82 -9.56 4.92
CA THR A 216 3.72 -8.84 5.59
C THR A 216 4.14 -7.48 6.11
N GLU A 217 3.23 -6.52 6.03
CA GLU A 217 3.34 -5.21 6.66
C GLU A 217 1.98 -4.85 7.29
N GLU A 218 1.95 -4.71 8.61
CA GLU A 218 0.74 -4.40 9.33
C GLU A 218 0.63 -2.90 9.59
N PHE A 219 -0.52 -2.33 9.24
CA PHE A 219 -0.82 -0.95 9.51
C PHE A 219 -1.72 -0.88 10.74
N SER A 220 -1.15 -0.50 11.88
CA SER A 220 -1.91 -0.23 13.11
C SER A 220 -2.68 1.09 12.99
N GLY A 221 -3.83 1.20 13.66
CA GLY A 221 -4.59 2.45 13.72
C GLY A 221 -5.68 2.60 12.66
N TYR A 222 -6.37 1.51 12.32
CA TYR A 222 -7.61 1.51 11.54
C TYR A 222 -8.83 1.86 12.39
#